data_6d9440696728175870084f7990545deb
#
_entry.id   6d9440696728175870084f7990545deb
#
_cell.length_a   1.000
_cell.length_b   1.000
_cell.length_c   1.000
_cell.angle_alpha   90.00
_cell.angle_beta   90.00
_cell.angle_gamma   90.00
#
_symmetry.space_group_name_H-M   'P 1'
#
loop_
_entity.id
_entity.type
_entity.pdbx_description
1 polymer ?
#
loop_
_entity_poly.entity_id
_entity_poly.type
_entity_poly.pdbx_seq_one_letter_code
_entity_poly.pdbx_strand_id
1 'polypeptide(L)'
;MLGVYNNDDATSKMSYYMDQRVSVSARRCDARPTYTVSATVISTLQPDQVEGLPDYVRAHQKRIPAGGDRQWVQLYGPVGATLESVTIDGEPVRWGTSLRAAAHTNPRATGVADRRPAVQGTVYGRPVGTVSVTLGPAAEKTVTAVFTGSAGDSRTVSVSHTPKVRAVPVKISEAACR
;
A
#
# COMPACT_ATOMS: atom_id res chain seq x y z
N MET A 1 5.14 12.48 11.53
CA MET A 1 5.50 11.08 11.21
C MET A 1 4.40 10.49 10.32
N LEU A 2 4.79 9.87 9.22
CA LEU A 2 3.96 9.10 8.30
C LEU A 2 4.07 7.61 8.64
N GLY A 3 3.18 6.77 8.11
CA GLY A 3 3.25 5.33 8.34
C GLY A 3 2.93 4.52 7.08
N VAL A 4 3.68 3.44 6.88
CA VAL A 4 3.48 2.49 5.78
C VAL A 4 3.49 1.08 6.37
N TYR A 5 2.33 0.46 6.46
CA TYR A 5 2.23 -0.86 7.08
C TYR A 5 1.62 -1.87 6.11
N ASN A 6 2.16 -3.07 6.13
CA ASN A 6 1.67 -4.19 5.33
C ASN A 6 1.21 -5.31 6.24
N ASN A 7 0.09 -5.91 5.88
CA ASN A 7 -0.44 -7.08 6.56
C ASN A 7 -0.75 -8.17 5.52
N ASP A 8 -0.30 -9.39 5.79
CA ASP A 8 -0.61 -10.55 4.95
C ASP A 8 -2.10 -10.90 5.09
N ASP A 9 -2.80 -11.00 3.97
CA ASP A 9 -4.20 -11.44 3.87
C ASP A 9 -4.33 -12.76 3.09
N ALA A 10 -3.21 -13.40 2.79
CA ALA A 10 -3.18 -14.62 1.98
C ALA A 10 -3.23 -15.90 2.81
N THR A 11 -3.08 -15.82 4.14
CA THR A 11 -2.99 -16.99 5.04
C THR A 11 -1.88 -17.96 4.59
N SER A 12 -0.72 -17.40 4.23
CA SER A 12 0.41 -18.12 3.65
C SER A 12 1.73 -17.78 4.34
N LYS A 13 2.84 -18.33 3.86
CA LYS A 13 4.19 -17.92 4.24
C LYS A 13 4.88 -17.08 3.15
N MET A 14 4.09 -16.60 2.18
CA MET A 14 4.60 -15.84 1.03
C MET A 14 5.21 -14.50 1.42
N SER A 15 4.90 -13.96 2.60
CA SER A 15 5.51 -12.72 3.11
C SER A 15 7.04 -12.75 3.16
N TYR A 16 7.66 -13.94 3.22
CA TYR A 16 9.12 -14.11 3.09
C TYR A 16 9.65 -13.64 1.73
N TYR A 17 8.84 -13.78 0.69
CA TYR A 17 9.19 -13.38 -0.68
C TYR A 17 8.70 -11.96 -1.02
N MET A 18 8.10 -11.24 -0.05
CA MET A 18 7.58 -9.90 -0.28
C MET A 18 8.53 -8.83 0.26
N ASP A 19 9.16 -8.11 -0.66
CA ASP A 19 9.95 -6.91 -0.35
C ASP A 19 9.10 -5.65 -0.42
N GLN A 20 9.68 -4.55 0.06
CA GLN A 20 9.04 -3.25 0.05
C GLN A 20 10.05 -2.13 -0.18
N ARG A 21 9.67 -1.11 -0.93
CA ARG A 21 10.35 0.19 -1.00
C ARG A 21 9.36 1.29 -0.59
N VAL A 22 9.84 2.28 0.13
CA VAL A 22 9.03 3.43 0.58
C VAL A 22 9.64 4.72 0.06
N SER A 23 8.82 5.59 -0.50
CA SER A 23 9.22 6.96 -0.80
C SER A 23 8.21 7.96 -0.24
N VAL A 24 8.74 9.07 0.23
CA VAL A 24 7.96 10.19 0.76
C VAL A 24 8.44 11.47 0.08
N SER A 25 7.51 12.26 -0.42
CA SER A 25 7.74 13.63 -0.86
C SER A 25 6.89 14.57 -0.04
N ALA A 26 7.51 15.58 0.56
CA ALA A 26 6.83 16.64 1.28
C ALA A 26 6.99 17.97 0.53
N ARG A 27 5.87 18.67 0.29
CA ARG A 27 5.83 20.01 -0.27
C ARG A 27 5.21 20.95 0.75
N ARG A 28 5.95 21.99 1.13
CA ARG A 28 5.58 22.95 2.18
C ARG A 28 5.43 24.38 1.68
N CYS A 29 5.07 24.53 0.42
CA CYS A 29 5.02 25.84 -0.25
C CYS A 29 3.72 26.59 -0.02
N ASP A 30 2.71 25.90 0.49
CA ASP A 30 1.39 26.44 0.76
C ASP A 30 1.16 26.51 2.29
N ALA A 31 0.11 27.22 2.70
CA ALA A 31 -0.26 27.35 4.11
C ALA A 31 -0.47 25.96 4.78
N ARG A 32 -0.76 24.92 4.01
CA ARG A 32 -0.91 23.53 4.44
C ARG A 32 0.05 22.66 3.63
N PRO A 33 0.93 21.89 4.28
CA PRO A 33 1.87 21.02 3.58
C PRO A 33 1.14 19.86 2.91
N THR A 34 1.66 19.42 1.76
CA THR A 34 1.22 18.21 1.07
C THR A 34 2.27 17.14 1.22
N TYR A 35 1.82 15.93 1.56
CA TYR A 35 2.66 14.74 1.69
C TYR A 35 2.21 13.69 0.68
N THR A 36 3.12 13.24 -0.18
CA THR A 36 2.92 12.10 -1.05
C THR A 36 3.72 10.92 -0.49
N VAL A 37 3.04 9.82 -0.18
CA VAL A 37 3.64 8.60 0.36
C VAL A 37 3.41 7.47 -0.62
N SER A 38 4.47 6.82 -1.07
CA SER A 38 4.39 5.67 -1.96
C SER A 38 5.04 4.45 -1.32
N ALA A 39 4.35 3.32 -1.40
CA ALA A 39 4.82 2.01 -0.99
C ALA A 39 4.81 1.07 -2.20
N THR A 40 5.98 0.63 -2.66
CA THR A 40 6.08 -0.41 -3.69
C THR A 40 6.26 -1.75 -3.00
N VAL A 41 5.32 -2.66 -3.19
CA VAL A 41 5.40 -4.06 -2.75
C VAL A 41 5.90 -4.89 -3.92
N ILE A 42 6.86 -5.78 -3.67
CA ILE A 42 7.61 -6.49 -4.69
C ILE A 42 7.63 -7.97 -4.34
N SER A 43 7.20 -8.83 -5.28
CA SER A 43 7.41 -10.27 -5.16
C SER A 43 8.78 -10.63 -5.70
N THR A 44 9.64 -11.19 -4.85
CA THR A 44 10.97 -11.66 -5.23
C THR A 44 10.98 -13.11 -5.72
N LEU A 45 9.86 -13.84 -5.53
CA LEU A 45 9.70 -15.18 -6.06
C LEU A 45 9.68 -15.15 -7.58
N GLN A 46 10.50 -15.99 -8.22
CA GLN A 46 10.50 -16.13 -9.67
C GLN A 46 9.48 -17.18 -10.13
N PRO A 47 8.91 -17.08 -11.36
CA PRO A 47 7.92 -18.01 -11.87
C PRO A 47 8.35 -19.47 -11.85
N ASP A 48 9.61 -19.76 -12.16
CA ASP A 48 10.21 -21.10 -12.18
C ASP A 48 10.38 -21.72 -10.78
N GLN A 49 10.36 -20.91 -9.73
CA GLN A 49 10.46 -21.38 -8.35
C GLN A 49 9.11 -21.83 -7.76
N VAL A 50 7.99 -21.52 -8.43
CA VAL A 50 6.64 -21.75 -7.88
C VAL A 50 6.38 -23.24 -7.63
N GLU A 51 6.75 -24.09 -8.56
CA GLU A 51 6.51 -25.55 -8.44
C GLU A 51 7.27 -26.18 -7.28
N GLY A 52 8.47 -25.68 -6.97
CA GLY A 52 9.30 -26.13 -5.86
C GLY A 52 8.85 -25.67 -4.47
N LEU A 53 7.85 -24.78 -4.37
CA LEU A 53 7.38 -24.33 -3.07
C LEU A 53 6.59 -25.42 -2.34
N PRO A 54 6.87 -25.67 -1.03
CA PRO A 54 6.02 -26.51 -0.21
C PRO A 54 4.60 -25.98 -0.11
N ASP A 55 3.61 -26.85 -0.04
CA ASP A 55 2.19 -26.47 0.03
C ASP A 55 1.87 -25.52 1.17
N TYR A 56 2.47 -25.72 2.35
CA TYR A 56 2.25 -24.84 3.51
C TYR A 56 2.79 -23.42 3.34
N VAL A 57 3.61 -23.18 2.32
CA VAL A 57 4.14 -21.84 1.97
C VAL A 57 3.17 -21.10 1.07
N ARG A 58 2.48 -21.81 0.18
CA ARG A 58 1.62 -21.24 -0.86
C ARG A 58 0.34 -20.64 -0.30
N ALA A 59 -0.18 -19.63 -0.97
CA ALA A 59 -1.53 -19.15 -0.74
C ALA A 59 -2.54 -20.10 -1.41
N HIS A 60 -3.51 -20.59 -0.64
CA HIS A 60 -4.54 -21.52 -1.13
C HIS A 60 -5.85 -20.84 -1.53
N GLN A 61 -5.90 -19.50 -1.53
CA GLN A 61 -7.11 -18.78 -1.86
C GLN A 61 -7.32 -18.73 -3.38
N LYS A 62 -8.51 -19.15 -3.84
CA LYS A 62 -8.88 -19.26 -5.27
C LYS A 62 -8.64 -18.02 -6.15
N ARG A 63 -8.42 -16.84 -5.55
CA ARG A 63 -8.25 -15.57 -6.27
C ARG A 63 -6.82 -15.05 -6.20
N ILE A 64 -5.91 -15.82 -5.62
CA ILE A 64 -4.48 -15.49 -5.58
C ILE A 64 -3.80 -16.38 -6.61
N PRO A 65 -3.00 -15.84 -7.53
CA PRO A 65 -2.26 -16.64 -8.51
C PRO A 65 -1.31 -17.62 -7.81
N ALA A 66 -0.98 -18.73 -8.47
CA ALA A 66 0.00 -19.68 -7.95
C ALA A 66 1.33 -18.94 -7.66
N GLY A 67 1.89 -19.17 -6.47
CA GLY A 67 3.08 -18.44 -6.00
C GLY A 67 2.84 -16.96 -5.72
N GLY A 68 1.58 -16.52 -5.74
CA GLY A 68 1.22 -15.13 -5.43
C GLY A 68 0.93 -14.90 -3.94
N ASP A 69 0.75 -13.64 -3.62
CA ASP A 69 0.40 -13.16 -2.28
C ASP A 69 -0.61 -12.02 -2.35
N ARG A 70 -1.35 -11.81 -1.27
CA ARG A 70 -2.23 -10.66 -1.11
C ARG A 70 -1.89 -9.91 0.16
N GLN A 71 -1.62 -8.62 0.03
CA GLN A 71 -1.24 -7.73 1.11
C GLN A 71 -2.28 -6.63 1.30
N TRP A 72 -2.59 -6.31 2.54
CA TRP A 72 -3.19 -5.04 2.88
C TRP A 72 -2.09 -4.01 3.10
N VAL A 73 -2.09 -2.98 2.27
CA VAL A 73 -1.15 -1.85 2.38
C VAL A 73 -1.90 -0.69 3.02
N GLN A 74 -1.39 -0.22 4.15
CA GLN A 74 -1.95 0.86 4.93
C GLN A 74 -1.01 2.06 4.92
N LEU A 75 -1.51 3.19 4.43
CA LEU A 75 -0.77 4.45 4.39
C LEU A 75 -1.41 5.43 5.36
N TYR A 76 -0.62 5.87 6.36
CA TYR A 76 -1.05 6.77 7.42
C TYR A 76 -0.49 8.17 7.20
N GLY A 77 -1.37 9.16 7.19
CA GLY A 77 -1.01 10.57 7.21
C GLY A 77 -0.54 11.06 8.59
N PRO A 78 -0.07 12.30 8.70
CA PRO A 78 0.17 12.95 9.97
C PRO A 78 -1.13 13.14 10.78
N VAL A 79 -1.00 13.35 12.09
CA VAL A 79 -2.16 13.70 12.93
C VAL A 79 -2.78 15.00 12.43
N GLY A 80 -4.10 15.01 12.28
CA GLY A 80 -4.88 16.17 11.82
C GLY A 80 -4.81 16.45 10.32
N ALA A 81 -4.14 15.59 9.54
CA ALA A 81 -4.14 15.69 8.08
C ALA A 81 -5.46 15.16 7.48
N THR A 82 -5.66 15.46 6.21
CA THR A 82 -6.74 14.91 5.36
C THR A 82 -6.12 13.96 4.33
N LEU A 83 -6.74 12.81 4.09
CA LEU A 83 -6.42 11.94 2.97
C LEU A 83 -7.14 12.45 1.71
N GLU A 84 -6.39 12.85 0.71
CA GLU A 84 -6.94 13.42 -0.54
C GLU A 84 -7.18 12.34 -1.59
N SER A 85 -6.23 11.44 -1.76
CA SER A 85 -6.33 10.40 -2.78
C SER A 85 -5.48 9.18 -2.43
N VAL A 86 -5.87 8.03 -3.01
CA VAL A 86 -5.04 6.83 -3.05
C VAL A 86 -5.11 6.26 -4.46
N THR A 87 -3.97 5.81 -4.96
CA THR A 87 -3.83 5.13 -6.26
C THR A 87 -3.07 3.82 -6.12
N ILE A 88 -3.30 2.88 -7.04
CA ILE A 88 -2.45 1.71 -7.26
C ILE A 88 -1.94 1.79 -8.69
N ASP A 89 -0.62 1.80 -8.87
CA ASP A 89 0.06 1.96 -10.17
C ASP A 89 -0.43 3.19 -10.96
N GLY A 90 -0.69 4.30 -10.23
CA GLY A 90 -1.20 5.56 -10.79
C GLY A 90 -2.72 5.62 -10.96
N GLU A 91 -3.41 4.51 -10.89
CA GLU A 91 -4.85 4.45 -11.10
C GLU A 91 -5.64 4.58 -9.79
N PRO A 92 -6.75 5.35 -9.77
CA PRO A 92 -7.57 5.53 -8.58
C PRO A 92 -8.12 4.21 -8.02
N VAL A 93 -8.17 4.12 -6.67
CA VAL A 93 -8.78 2.99 -5.99
C VAL A 93 -10.31 3.07 -5.98
N ARG A 94 -10.95 1.94 -5.68
CA ARG A 94 -12.40 1.88 -5.39
C ARG A 94 -12.64 1.87 -3.89
N TRP A 95 -13.25 2.92 -3.40
CA TRP A 95 -13.61 3.04 -1.99
C TRP A 95 -14.82 2.16 -1.65
N GLY A 96 -14.80 1.55 -0.48
CA GLY A 96 -15.90 0.76 0.07
C GLY A 96 -15.97 0.88 1.59
N THR A 97 -17.05 0.35 2.18
CA THR A 97 -17.25 0.33 3.64
C THR A 97 -16.37 -0.71 4.34
N SER A 98 -15.88 -1.69 3.60
CA SER A 98 -14.87 -2.66 4.04
C SER A 98 -14.10 -3.18 2.84
N LEU A 99 -12.89 -3.72 3.06
CA LEU A 99 -12.11 -4.35 1.99
C LEU A 99 -12.86 -5.52 1.34
N ARG A 100 -13.63 -6.28 2.12
CA ARG A 100 -14.50 -7.34 1.59
C ARG A 100 -15.62 -6.78 0.72
N ALA A 101 -16.34 -5.75 1.18
CA ALA A 101 -17.41 -5.12 0.40
C ALA A 101 -16.86 -4.53 -0.90
N ALA A 102 -15.72 -3.82 -0.84
CA ALA A 102 -15.06 -3.27 -2.02
C ALA A 102 -14.61 -4.37 -3.02
N ALA A 103 -14.23 -5.56 -2.53
CA ALA A 103 -13.88 -6.70 -3.37
C ALA A 103 -15.08 -7.43 -3.98
N HIS A 104 -16.27 -7.33 -3.37
CA HIS A 104 -17.47 -8.08 -3.77
C HIS A 104 -18.42 -7.33 -4.69
N THR A 105 -18.18 -6.06 -5.03
CA THR A 105 -19.02 -5.33 -5.99
C THR A 105 -18.97 -6.00 -7.36
N ASN A 106 -20.04 -6.71 -7.63
CA ASN A 106 -20.50 -7.42 -8.83
C ASN A 106 -19.46 -7.89 -9.89
N PRO A 107 -19.20 -9.22 -9.98
CA PRO A 107 -18.26 -9.79 -10.96
C PRO A 107 -18.72 -9.70 -12.41
N ARG A 108 -19.99 -9.36 -12.68
CA ARG A 108 -20.59 -9.43 -14.03
C ARG A 108 -20.55 -8.13 -14.83
N ALA A 109 -20.21 -7.01 -14.20
CA ALA A 109 -20.39 -5.71 -14.85
C ALA A 109 -19.26 -5.26 -15.78
N THR A 110 -18.05 -5.78 -15.63
CA THR A 110 -16.92 -5.48 -16.55
C THR A 110 -15.92 -6.61 -16.50
N GLY A 111 -15.54 -7.17 -17.64
CA GLY A 111 -14.57 -8.25 -17.79
C GLY A 111 -13.12 -7.93 -17.40
N VAL A 112 -12.89 -7.06 -16.42
CA VAL A 112 -11.58 -6.67 -15.94
C VAL A 112 -11.45 -7.05 -14.46
N ALA A 113 -10.55 -7.99 -14.20
CA ALA A 113 -10.24 -8.53 -12.88
C ALA A 113 -9.46 -7.56 -11.97
N ASP A 114 -9.31 -6.31 -12.34
CA ASP A 114 -8.52 -5.34 -11.57
C ASP A 114 -9.41 -4.56 -10.60
N ARG A 115 -9.76 -5.25 -9.51
CA ARG A 115 -10.44 -4.63 -8.38
C ARG A 115 -9.40 -4.07 -7.44
N ARG A 116 -9.38 -2.74 -7.31
CA ARG A 116 -8.55 -1.99 -6.38
C ARG A 116 -9.36 -1.62 -5.13
N PRO A 117 -9.72 -2.61 -4.28
CA PRO A 117 -10.56 -2.35 -3.12
C PRO A 117 -9.78 -1.54 -2.09
N ALA A 118 -10.41 -0.48 -1.60
CA ALA A 118 -9.84 0.40 -0.60
C ALA A 118 -10.87 0.81 0.45
N VAL A 119 -10.41 1.06 1.65
CA VAL A 119 -11.18 1.70 2.72
C VAL A 119 -10.37 2.83 3.31
N GLN A 120 -11.06 3.86 3.78
CA GLN A 120 -10.45 4.96 4.51
C GLN A 120 -11.00 5.03 5.93
N GLY A 121 -10.22 5.60 6.82
CA GLY A 121 -10.59 5.77 8.21
C GLY A 121 -9.67 6.72 8.94
N THR A 122 -9.89 6.84 10.23
CA THR A 122 -9.02 7.61 11.13
C THR A 122 -8.64 6.76 12.33
N VAL A 123 -7.35 6.73 12.64
CA VAL A 123 -6.78 5.98 13.76
C VAL A 123 -5.93 6.94 14.58
N TYR A 124 -6.29 7.17 15.84
CA TYR A 124 -5.62 8.13 16.74
C TYR A 124 -5.41 9.52 16.10
N GLY A 125 -6.46 10.05 15.44
CA GLY A 125 -6.42 11.35 14.77
C GLY A 125 -5.60 11.39 13.48
N ARG A 126 -5.14 10.23 12.97
CA ARG A 126 -4.37 10.09 11.73
C ARG A 126 -5.26 9.51 10.64
N PRO A 127 -5.38 10.16 9.48
CA PRO A 127 -6.07 9.57 8.35
C PRO A 127 -5.31 8.35 7.84
N VAL A 128 -6.03 7.31 7.46
CA VAL A 128 -5.46 6.08 6.89
C VAL A 128 -6.23 5.67 5.65
N GLY A 129 -5.49 5.36 4.59
CA GLY A 129 -5.99 4.63 3.44
C GLY A 129 -5.46 3.19 3.48
N THR A 130 -6.36 2.21 3.42
CA THR A 130 -6.02 0.79 3.36
C THR A 130 -6.46 0.23 2.02
N VAL A 131 -5.56 -0.41 1.30
CA VAL A 131 -5.84 -1.05 0.02
C VAL A 131 -5.43 -2.51 0.05
N SER A 132 -6.10 -3.34 -0.76
CA SER A 132 -5.70 -4.72 -0.98
C SER A 132 -4.99 -4.83 -2.32
N VAL A 133 -3.75 -5.32 -2.29
CA VAL A 133 -2.96 -5.61 -3.49
C VAL A 133 -2.69 -7.10 -3.58
N THR A 134 -2.86 -7.67 -4.77
CA THR A 134 -2.50 -9.06 -5.06
C THR A 134 -1.36 -9.05 -6.06
N LEU A 135 -0.30 -9.79 -5.76
CA LEU A 135 0.87 -9.93 -6.61
C LEU A 135 1.04 -11.40 -7.01
N GLY A 136 1.43 -11.62 -8.26
CA GLY A 136 2.00 -12.89 -8.70
C GLY A 136 3.52 -12.92 -8.52
N PRO A 137 4.17 -14.02 -8.92
CA PRO A 137 5.63 -14.11 -8.98
C PRO A 137 6.24 -13.00 -9.83
N ALA A 138 7.40 -12.47 -9.42
CA ALA A 138 8.15 -11.41 -10.08
C ALA A 138 7.36 -10.11 -10.35
N ALA A 139 6.19 -9.94 -9.72
CA ALA A 139 5.37 -8.74 -9.87
C ALA A 139 5.68 -7.68 -8.82
N GLU A 140 5.44 -6.42 -9.16
CA GLU A 140 5.43 -5.32 -8.20
C GLU A 140 4.18 -4.47 -8.37
N LYS A 141 3.77 -3.80 -7.29
CA LYS A 141 2.69 -2.82 -7.29
C LYS A 141 3.02 -1.65 -6.38
N THR A 142 2.73 -0.45 -6.84
CA THR A 142 2.96 0.77 -6.07
C THR A 142 1.63 1.37 -5.61
N VAL A 143 1.49 1.50 -4.30
CA VAL A 143 0.37 2.21 -3.66
C VAL A 143 0.86 3.60 -3.29
N THR A 144 0.15 4.64 -3.73
CA THR A 144 0.47 6.03 -3.43
C THR A 144 -0.72 6.71 -2.77
N ALA A 145 -0.47 7.39 -1.65
CA ALA A 145 -1.45 8.24 -0.98
C ALA A 145 -0.96 9.69 -0.94
N VAL A 146 -1.90 10.62 -1.10
CA VAL A 146 -1.67 12.06 -0.95
C VAL A 146 -2.43 12.55 0.28
N PHE A 147 -1.72 13.27 1.15
CA PHE A 147 -2.30 13.87 2.35
C PHE A 147 -2.04 15.37 2.36
N THR A 148 -3.04 16.14 2.78
CA THR A 148 -2.90 17.56 3.13
C THR A 148 -2.78 17.70 4.64
N GLY A 149 -1.68 18.24 5.12
CA GLY A 149 -1.40 18.45 6.53
C GLY A 149 -2.18 19.61 7.15
N SER A 150 -2.05 19.79 8.46
CA SER A 150 -2.60 20.93 9.16
C SER A 150 -1.85 22.21 8.80
N ALA A 151 -2.52 23.36 8.87
CA ALA A 151 -1.87 24.64 8.68
C ALA A 151 -0.73 24.84 9.68
N GLY A 152 0.41 25.35 9.20
CA GLY A 152 1.58 25.62 10.04
C GLY A 152 2.35 24.36 10.49
N ASP A 153 2.05 23.16 9.96
CA ASP A 153 2.83 21.95 10.28
C ASP A 153 4.25 22.05 9.72
N SER A 154 5.21 22.32 10.61
CA SER A 154 6.65 22.44 10.32
C SER A 154 7.47 21.24 10.79
N ARG A 155 6.82 20.18 11.30
CA ARG A 155 7.51 19.01 11.87
C ARG A 155 8.37 18.31 10.82
N THR A 156 9.55 17.84 11.22
CA THR A 156 10.42 17.03 10.36
C THR A 156 9.65 15.81 9.84
N VAL A 157 9.82 15.52 8.56
CA VAL A 157 9.22 14.36 7.92
C VAL A 157 9.95 13.11 8.39
N SER A 158 9.20 12.17 8.94
CA SER A 158 9.69 10.84 9.27
C SER A 158 8.64 9.81 8.87
N VAL A 159 9.09 8.60 8.55
CA VAL A 159 8.21 7.48 8.20
C VAL A 159 8.55 6.25 9.03
N SER A 160 7.51 5.57 9.50
CA SER A 160 7.59 4.24 10.10
C SER A 160 6.97 3.23 9.14
N HIS A 161 7.51 2.03 9.10
CA HIS A 161 7.02 0.99 8.20
C HIS A 161 7.09 -0.40 8.84
N THR A 162 6.34 -1.36 8.27
CA THR A 162 6.46 -2.78 8.65
C THR A 162 7.88 -3.28 8.35
N PRO A 163 8.56 -3.87 9.33
CA PRO A 163 9.82 -4.56 9.08
C PRO A 163 9.61 -5.71 8.08
N LYS A 164 10.58 -5.92 7.20
CA LYS A 164 10.62 -7.05 6.26
C LYS A 164 11.83 -7.92 6.54
N VAL A 165 11.87 -9.11 5.95
CA VAL A 165 13.01 -10.03 6.03
C VAL A 165 14.29 -9.34 5.51
N ARG A 166 14.14 -8.58 4.43
CA ARG A 166 15.22 -7.74 3.88
C ARG A 166 14.99 -6.27 4.24
N ALA A 167 16.08 -5.49 4.25
CA ALA A 167 15.99 -4.05 4.54
C ALA A 167 15.02 -3.35 3.60
N VAL A 168 14.18 -2.46 4.14
CA VAL A 168 13.25 -1.63 3.38
C VAL A 168 13.94 -0.31 3.02
N PRO A 169 14.26 -0.06 1.74
CA PRO A 169 14.79 1.22 1.32
C PRO A 169 13.74 2.32 1.55
N VAL A 170 14.15 3.39 2.23
CA VAL A 170 13.30 4.56 2.49
C VAL A 170 13.95 5.78 1.87
N LYS A 171 13.22 6.48 0.99
CA LYS A 171 13.65 7.75 0.40
C LYS A 171 12.69 8.85 0.84
N ILE A 172 13.23 9.90 1.47
CA ILE A 172 12.48 11.10 1.85
C ILE A 172 13.02 12.28 1.04
N SER A 173 12.14 13.04 0.42
CA SER A 173 12.46 14.28 -0.29
C SER A 173 11.55 15.41 0.18
N GLU A 174 12.11 16.59 0.36
CA GLU A 174 11.37 17.80 0.66
C GLU A 174 11.58 18.79 -0.50
N ALA A 175 10.47 19.25 -1.08
CA ALA A 175 10.52 20.24 -2.15
C ALA A 175 10.77 21.62 -1.55
N ALA A 176 11.81 22.30 -2.03
CA ALA A 176 12.01 23.71 -1.74
C ALA A 176 10.95 24.55 -2.46
N CYS A 177 10.43 25.55 -1.76
CA CYS A 177 9.54 26.55 -2.35
C CYS A 177 10.41 27.52 -3.17
N ARG A 178 10.06 27.71 -4.42
CA ARG A 178 10.64 28.75 -5.30
C ARG A 178 9.78 30.00 -5.27
#